data_b7b7c0f130702d6c8a0ed67ed5ba9f7a
#
_entry.id   b7b7c0f130702d6c8a0ed67ed5ba9f7a
#
_cell.length_a   1.000
_cell.length_b   1.000
_cell.length_c   1.000
_cell.angle_alpha   90.00
_cell.angle_beta   90.00
_cell.angle_gamma   90.00
#
_symmetry.space_group_name_H-M   'P 1'
#
loop_
_entity.id
_entity.type
_entity.pdbx_description
1 polymer ?
#
loop_
_entity_poly.entity_id
_entity_poly.type
_entity_poly.pdbx_seq_one_letter_code
_entity_poly.pdbx_strand_id
1 'polypeptide(L)'
;MPLPLLEIKNLNVSFRGTNQVVTAANKINLKINKGKTTALVGESGSGKSVTALSILGLLPYPIAYHSKGKIIFKKQNLLKENNDFMRGLRGNKIGMIFQEPMMSLNPLHTVQKQIKEAILLHKKMSKN
;
A
#
# COMPACT_ATOMS: atom_id res chain seq x y z
N MET A 1 -11.92 -0.62 -24.17
CA MET A 1 -11.99 -0.05 -22.82
C MET A 1 -10.60 0.23 -22.29
N PRO A 2 -10.34 1.40 -21.74
CA PRO A 2 -9.02 1.68 -21.15
C PRO A 2 -8.77 0.74 -19.96
N LEU A 3 -7.53 0.27 -19.84
CA LEU A 3 -7.13 -0.56 -18.72
C LEU A 3 -7.16 0.24 -17.42
N PRO A 4 -7.60 -0.35 -16.31
CA PRO A 4 -7.55 0.32 -15.01
C PRO A 4 -6.12 0.67 -14.61
N LEU A 5 -5.95 1.77 -13.89
CA LEU A 5 -4.65 2.18 -13.35
C LEU A 5 -4.14 1.18 -12.31
N LEU A 6 -5.04 0.71 -11.46
CA LEU A 6 -4.81 -0.34 -10.48
C LEU A 6 -5.98 -1.31 -10.47
N GLU A 7 -5.68 -2.60 -10.41
CA GLU A 7 -6.70 -3.65 -10.34
C GLU A 7 -6.30 -4.70 -9.30
N ILE A 8 -7.20 -4.95 -8.36
CA ILE A 8 -7.10 -6.04 -7.40
C ILE A 8 -8.02 -7.16 -7.88
N LYS A 9 -7.49 -8.39 -7.94
CA LYS A 9 -8.22 -9.59 -8.38
C LYS A 9 -8.14 -10.68 -7.32
N ASN A 10 -9.29 -11.07 -6.80
CA ASN A 10 -9.46 -12.19 -5.87
C ASN A 10 -8.46 -12.19 -4.71
N LEU A 11 -8.16 -11.01 -4.17
CA LEU A 11 -7.16 -10.85 -3.12
C LEU A 11 -7.67 -11.41 -1.80
N ASN A 12 -6.89 -12.31 -1.22
CA ASN A 12 -7.06 -12.78 0.14
C ASN A 12 -5.89 -12.28 0.99
N VAL A 13 -6.19 -11.79 2.18
CA VAL A 13 -5.20 -11.40 3.18
C VAL A 13 -5.51 -12.13 4.46
N SER A 14 -4.53 -12.83 4.99
CA SER A 14 -4.64 -13.57 6.24
C SER A 14 -3.48 -13.25 7.18
N PHE A 15 -3.72 -13.40 8.46
CA PHE A 15 -2.74 -13.21 9.53
C PHE A 15 -2.56 -14.53 10.28
N ARG A 16 -1.30 -14.90 10.51
CA ARG A 16 -0.94 -16.05 11.34
C ARG A 16 -1.00 -15.64 12.80
N GLY A 17 -1.96 -16.18 13.54
CA GLY A 17 -2.01 -16.08 14.99
C GLY A 17 -1.33 -17.28 15.65
N THR A 18 -1.29 -17.29 16.99
CA THR A 18 -0.64 -18.34 17.78
C THR A 18 -1.33 -19.70 17.58
N ASN A 19 -2.66 -19.72 17.53
CA ASN A 19 -3.45 -20.96 17.47
C ASN A 19 -4.40 -21.01 16.26
N GLN A 20 -4.50 -19.93 15.47
CA GLN A 20 -5.43 -19.86 14.34
C GLN A 20 -4.97 -18.87 13.29
N VAL A 21 -5.48 -19.04 12.10
CA VAL A 21 -5.33 -18.08 10.99
C VAL A 21 -6.57 -17.21 10.94
N VAL A 22 -6.39 -15.90 10.90
CA VAL A 22 -7.47 -14.91 10.73
C VAL A 22 -7.45 -14.37 9.32
N THR A 23 -8.55 -14.55 8.58
CA THR A 23 -8.71 -13.95 7.26
C THR A 23 -9.29 -12.55 7.40
N ALA A 24 -8.49 -11.54 7.09
CA ALA A 24 -8.86 -10.13 7.21
C ALA A 24 -9.51 -9.57 5.94
N ALA A 25 -9.17 -10.12 4.78
CA ALA A 25 -9.81 -9.78 3.51
C ALA A 25 -9.97 -11.04 2.66
N ASN A 26 -11.12 -11.23 2.05
CA ASN A 26 -11.45 -12.44 1.30
C ASN A 26 -12.06 -12.10 -0.05
N LYS A 27 -11.44 -12.59 -1.12
CA LYS A 27 -11.87 -12.42 -2.52
C LYS A 27 -12.13 -10.97 -2.91
N ILE A 28 -11.27 -10.05 -2.46
CA ILE A 28 -11.41 -8.63 -2.79
C ILE A 28 -11.14 -8.41 -4.27
N ASN A 29 -12.07 -7.72 -4.91
CA ASN A 29 -11.96 -7.27 -6.29
C ASN A 29 -12.22 -5.77 -6.34
N LEU A 30 -11.30 -5.02 -6.93
CA LEU A 30 -11.36 -3.56 -6.99
C LEU A 30 -10.68 -3.07 -8.27
N LYS A 31 -11.27 -2.07 -8.91
CA LYS A 31 -10.66 -1.39 -10.06
C LYS A 31 -10.61 0.10 -9.80
N ILE A 32 -9.45 0.69 -10.00
CA ILE A 32 -9.24 2.14 -9.93
C ILE A 32 -8.82 2.63 -11.30
N ASN A 33 -9.62 3.51 -11.86
CA ASN A 33 -9.37 4.08 -13.18
C ASN A 33 -8.60 5.41 -13.07
N LYS A 34 -7.78 5.69 -14.07
CA LYS A 34 -7.04 6.96 -14.14
C LYS A 34 -8.01 8.15 -14.12
N GLY A 35 -7.69 9.16 -13.30
CA GLY A 35 -8.48 10.39 -13.19
C GLY A 35 -9.83 10.22 -12.48
N LYS A 36 -10.05 9.11 -11.79
CA LYS A 36 -11.28 8.84 -11.02
C LYS A 36 -10.97 8.66 -9.54
N THR A 37 -11.89 9.10 -8.70
CA THR A 37 -11.89 8.79 -7.26
C THR A 37 -12.74 7.56 -7.02
N THR A 38 -12.21 6.60 -6.27
CA THR A 38 -12.91 5.39 -5.86
C THR A 38 -13.02 5.37 -4.35
N ALA A 39 -14.24 5.31 -3.82
CA ALA A 39 -14.49 5.17 -2.39
C ALA A 39 -14.58 3.69 -2.01
N LEU A 40 -13.88 3.31 -0.95
CA LEU A 40 -13.97 1.99 -0.34
C LEU A 40 -14.74 2.12 0.98
N VAL A 41 -15.94 1.58 1.02
CA VAL A 41 -16.88 1.75 2.13
C VAL A 41 -17.14 0.42 2.80
N GLY A 42 -17.28 0.42 4.11
CA GLY A 42 -17.59 -0.76 4.92
C GLY A 42 -17.45 -0.47 6.40
N GLU A 43 -17.96 -1.36 7.23
CA GLU A 43 -17.85 -1.27 8.69
C GLU A 43 -16.40 -1.45 9.17
N SER A 44 -16.14 -1.07 10.42
CA SER A 44 -14.85 -1.34 11.07
C SER A 44 -14.54 -2.85 11.03
N GLY A 45 -13.30 -3.21 10.69
CA GLY A 45 -12.89 -4.61 10.58
C GLY A 45 -13.30 -5.32 9.27
N SER A 46 -13.86 -4.59 8.30
CA SER A 46 -14.26 -5.18 7.00
C SER A 46 -13.10 -5.37 6.01
N GLY A 47 -11.86 -5.04 6.38
CA GLY A 47 -10.67 -5.24 5.56
C GLY A 47 -10.28 -4.05 4.66
N LYS A 48 -10.88 -2.86 4.83
CA LYS A 48 -10.55 -1.66 4.04
C LYS A 48 -9.09 -1.25 4.17
N SER A 49 -8.62 -1.05 5.41
CA SER A 49 -7.24 -0.64 5.68
C SER A 49 -6.24 -1.72 5.28
N VAL A 50 -6.55 -2.98 5.54
CA VAL A 50 -5.73 -4.14 5.14
C VAL A 50 -5.58 -4.19 3.62
N THR A 51 -6.64 -3.95 2.87
CA THR A 51 -6.62 -3.89 1.40
C THR A 51 -5.73 -2.74 0.92
N ALA A 52 -5.87 -1.54 1.49
CA ALA A 52 -5.05 -0.39 1.14
C ALA A 52 -3.56 -0.61 1.45
N LEU A 53 -3.23 -1.14 2.63
CA LEU A 53 -1.86 -1.47 3.04
C LEU A 53 -1.24 -2.57 2.17
N SER A 54 -2.04 -3.51 1.69
CA SER A 54 -1.59 -4.56 0.77
C SER A 54 -1.06 -4.00 -0.55
N ILE A 55 -1.66 -2.93 -1.07
CA ILE A 55 -1.22 -2.30 -2.32
C ILE A 55 0.23 -1.83 -2.21
N LEU A 56 0.61 -1.26 -1.07
CA LEU A 56 1.96 -0.76 -0.83
C LEU A 56 2.90 -1.76 -0.15
N GLY A 57 2.42 -2.97 0.13
CA GLY A 57 3.21 -3.98 0.83
C GLY A 57 3.63 -3.54 2.24
N LEU A 58 2.72 -2.87 2.97
CA LEU A 58 2.97 -2.31 4.30
C LEU A 58 2.36 -3.13 5.44
N LEU A 59 1.86 -4.32 5.15
CA LEU A 59 1.40 -5.25 6.19
C LEU A 59 2.59 -5.84 6.95
N PRO A 60 2.38 -6.34 8.19
CA PRO A 60 3.44 -6.96 8.99
C PRO A 60 3.79 -8.37 8.46
N TYR A 61 4.57 -8.42 7.38
CA TYR A 61 5.06 -9.69 6.83
C TYR A 61 6.19 -10.27 7.69
N PRO A 62 6.30 -11.59 7.85
CA PRO A 62 5.50 -12.66 7.25
C PRO A 62 4.25 -13.08 8.05
N ILE A 63 3.91 -12.37 9.14
CA ILE A 63 2.69 -12.66 9.91
C ILE A 63 1.46 -12.49 9.01
N ALA A 64 1.37 -11.35 8.31
CA ALA A 64 0.44 -11.18 7.21
C ALA A 64 0.95 -11.91 5.96
N TYR A 65 0.04 -12.47 5.19
CA TYR A 65 0.36 -13.07 3.89
C TYR A 65 -0.83 -13.07 2.95
N HIS A 66 -0.53 -13.20 1.66
CA HIS A 66 -1.53 -13.29 0.61
C HIS A 66 -1.63 -14.72 0.12
N SER A 67 -2.69 -15.43 0.53
CA SER A 67 -2.92 -16.82 0.10
C SER A 67 -3.32 -16.92 -1.37
N LYS A 68 -4.02 -15.90 -1.88
CA LYS A 68 -4.49 -15.80 -3.26
C LYS A 68 -4.59 -14.36 -3.71
N GLY A 69 -4.62 -14.16 -5.01
CA GLY A 69 -4.93 -12.89 -5.64
C GLY A 69 -3.75 -12.20 -6.30
N LYS A 70 -4.05 -11.06 -6.89
CA LYS A 70 -3.09 -10.20 -7.59
C LYS A 70 -3.43 -8.74 -7.32
N ILE A 71 -2.41 -7.91 -7.25
CA ILE A 71 -2.53 -6.45 -7.25
C ILE A 71 -1.76 -5.94 -8.45
N ILE A 72 -2.47 -5.50 -9.47
CA ILE A 72 -1.89 -5.11 -10.76
C ILE A 72 -1.88 -3.57 -10.83
N PHE A 73 -0.71 -2.98 -10.90
CA PHE A 73 -0.51 -1.55 -11.13
C PHE A 73 0.27 -1.35 -12.42
N LYS A 74 -0.30 -0.62 -13.37
CA LYS A 74 0.32 -0.39 -14.70
C LYS A 74 0.88 -1.67 -15.32
N LYS A 75 0.09 -2.74 -15.33
CA LYS A 75 0.41 -4.09 -15.86
C LYS A 75 1.40 -4.91 -15.02
N GLN A 76 1.94 -4.40 -13.93
CA GLN A 76 2.84 -5.12 -13.02
C GLN A 76 2.10 -5.66 -11.81
N ASN A 77 2.36 -6.89 -11.42
CA ASN A 77 1.77 -7.49 -10.22
C ASN A 77 2.64 -7.17 -9.00
N LEU A 78 2.20 -6.23 -8.18
CA LEU A 78 2.93 -5.74 -7.02
C LEU A 78 3.25 -6.82 -5.97
N LEU A 79 2.45 -7.88 -5.89
CA LEU A 79 2.71 -8.99 -4.96
C LEU A 79 3.91 -9.85 -5.35
N LYS A 80 4.43 -9.68 -6.56
CA LYS A 80 5.60 -10.43 -7.07
C LYS A 80 6.86 -9.57 -7.15
N GLU A 81 6.75 -8.28 -6.86
CA GLU A 81 7.87 -7.35 -6.94
C GLU A 81 8.75 -7.41 -5.69
N ASN A 82 10.02 -7.10 -5.88
CA ASN A 82 10.98 -7.05 -4.79
C ASN A 82 10.89 -5.73 -3.98
N ASN A 83 11.59 -5.68 -2.85
CA ASN A 83 11.57 -4.51 -1.97
C ASN A 83 12.11 -3.24 -2.64
N ASP A 84 13.09 -3.34 -3.52
CA ASP A 84 13.67 -2.16 -4.20
C ASP A 84 12.67 -1.55 -5.17
N PHE A 85 11.95 -2.36 -5.92
CA PHE A 85 10.84 -1.89 -6.76
C PHE A 85 9.76 -1.21 -5.91
N MET A 86 9.32 -1.86 -4.83
CA MET A 86 8.30 -1.31 -3.94
C MET A 86 8.75 -0.02 -3.25
N ARG A 87 10.02 0.11 -2.89
CA ARG A 87 10.59 1.34 -2.34
C ARG A 87 10.52 2.49 -3.35
N GLY A 88 10.84 2.24 -4.60
CA GLY A 88 10.71 3.22 -5.69
C GLY A 88 9.26 3.63 -6.01
N LEU A 89 8.29 2.75 -5.69
CA LEU A 89 6.87 2.98 -5.90
C LEU A 89 6.26 3.87 -4.80
N ARG A 90 6.61 3.57 -3.53
CA ARG A 90 6.07 4.25 -2.34
C ARG A 90 6.47 5.71 -2.30
N GLY A 91 5.49 6.59 -2.13
CA GLY A 91 5.71 8.04 -2.06
C GLY A 91 6.06 8.71 -3.38
N ASN A 92 6.34 7.95 -4.43
CA ASN A 92 6.67 8.45 -5.76
C ASN A 92 5.54 8.24 -6.77
N LYS A 93 5.04 7.03 -6.88
CA LYS A 93 3.94 6.66 -7.80
C LYS A 93 2.62 6.47 -7.06
N ILE A 94 2.67 5.98 -5.84
CA ILE A 94 1.51 5.79 -4.96
C ILE A 94 1.88 6.37 -3.60
N GLY A 95 1.15 7.40 -3.16
CA GLY A 95 1.22 7.95 -1.81
C GLY A 95 0.13 7.39 -0.93
N MET A 96 0.31 7.49 0.38
CA MET A 96 -0.69 7.10 1.36
C MET A 96 -0.78 8.12 2.49
N ILE A 97 -2.01 8.44 2.89
CA ILE A 97 -2.30 9.23 4.08
C ILE A 97 -2.88 8.25 5.12
N PHE A 98 -2.17 8.13 6.25
CA PHE A 98 -2.59 7.24 7.33
C PHE A 98 -3.71 7.86 8.18
N GLN A 99 -4.46 7.02 8.88
CA GLN A 99 -5.61 7.43 9.69
C GLN A 99 -5.23 8.39 10.83
N GLU A 100 -4.03 8.27 11.38
CA GLU A 100 -3.52 9.13 12.46
C GLU A 100 -2.34 9.98 11.97
N PRO A 101 -2.59 11.13 11.32
CA PRO A 101 -1.53 11.94 10.73
C PRO A 101 -0.58 12.54 11.76
N MET A 102 -0.98 12.70 13.02
CA MET A 102 -0.12 13.21 14.11
C MET A 102 1.08 12.30 14.38
N MET A 103 0.98 11.00 14.09
CA MET A 103 2.07 10.03 14.23
C MET A 103 3.01 10.01 13.02
N SER A 104 2.71 10.75 11.96
CA SER A 104 3.48 10.72 10.71
C SER A 104 4.78 11.51 10.76
N LEU A 105 4.89 12.48 11.67
CA LEU A 105 6.09 13.30 11.86
C LEU A 105 6.93 12.78 13.03
N ASN A 106 8.24 12.65 12.80
CA ASN A 106 9.18 12.32 13.86
C ASN A 106 9.48 13.59 14.69
N PRO A 107 9.13 13.63 16.00
CA PRO A 107 9.34 14.81 16.83
C PRO A 107 10.81 15.15 17.08
N LEU A 108 11.73 14.21 16.85
CA LEU A 108 13.17 14.39 17.02
C LEU A 108 13.85 15.02 15.80
N HIS A 109 13.14 15.18 14.69
CA HIS A 109 13.67 15.75 13.47
C HIS A 109 12.90 17.01 13.06
N THR A 110 13.60 17.97 12.49
CA THR A 110 12.95 19.17 11.94
C THR A 110 12.06 18.81 10.75
N VAL A 111 11.02 19.59 10.51
CA VAL A 111 10.13 19.42 9.34
C VAL A 111 10.94 19.52 8.04
N GLN A 112 11.88 20.47 7.97
CA GLN A 112 12.78 20.61 6.82
C GLN A 112 13.56 19.32 6.53
N LYS A 113 14.13 18.68 7.54
CA LYS A 113 14.88 17.43 7.38
C LYS A 113 14.00 16.31 6.81
N GLN A 114 12.77 16.18 7.33
CA GLN A 114 11.84 15.14 6.91
C GLN A 114 11.35 15.35 5.46
N ILE A 115 11.05 16.58 5.08
CA ILE A 115 10.67 16.92 3.69
C ILE A 115 11.85 16.71 2.74
N LYS A 116 13.05 17.17 3.12
CA LYS A 116 14.26 17.03 2.31
C LYS A 116 14.60 15.55 2.04
N GLU A 117 14.44 14.69 3.05
CA GLU A 117 14.68 13.26 2.93
C GLU A 117 13.77 12.62 1.87
N ALA A 118 12.46 12.92 1.89
CA ALA A 118 11.51 12.42 0.90
C ALA A 118 11.85 12.89 -0.52
N ILE A 119 12.26 14.13 -0.69
CA ILE A 119 12.66 14.70 -1.98
C ILE A 119 13.93 14.01 -2.51
N LEU A 120 14.96 13.86 -1.67
CA LEU A 120 16.22 13.25 -2.07
C LEU A 120 16.08 11.76 -2.41
N LEU A 121 15.15 11.06 -1.74
CA LEU A 121 14.89 9.65 -2.00
C LEU A 121 14.33 9.42 -3.43
N HIS A 122 13.47 10.31 -3.90
CA HIS A 122 12.73 10.12 -5.14
C HIS A 122 13.16 11.02 -6.30
N LYS A 123 13.95 12.04 -6.03
CA LYS A 123 14.47 12.98 -7.04
C LYS A 123 15.99 12.91 -7.06
N LYS A 124 16.55 12.84 -8.26
CA LYS A 124 18.02 12.95 -8.45
C LYS A 124 18.43 14.42 -8.30
N MET A 125 18.44 14.91 -7.07
CA MET A 125 18.87 16.27 -6.74
C MET A 125 20.17 16.22 -5.93
N SER A 126 21.03 17.24 -6.10
CA SER A 126 22.22 17.39 -5.25
C SER A 126 21.80 17.72 -3.81
N LYS A 127 22.66 17.37 -2.85
CA LYS A 127 22.43 17.61 -1.41
C LYS A 127 22.71 19.06 -0.99
N ASN A 128 22.92 19.98 -1.95
CA ASN A 128 23.21 21.39 -1.66
C ASN A 128 21.97 22.12 -1.14
#